data_f79af6523179633c997006a4ed69c269
#
_entry.id   f79af6523179633c997006a4ed69c269
#
_cell.length_a   1.000
_cell.length_b   1.000
_cell.length_c   1.000
_cell.angle_alpha   90.00
_cell.angle_beta   90.00
_cell.angle_gamma   90.00
#
_symmetry.space_group_name_H-M   'P 1'
#
loop_
_entity.id
_entity.type
_entity.pdbx_description
1 polymer ?
#
loop_
_entity_poly.entity_id
_entity_poly.type
_entity_poly.pdbx_seq_one_letter_code
_entity_poly.pdbx_strand_id
1 'polypeptide(L)'
;MAETEQRLVIAIDGPSGAGKSSTSRGVADQLDLHYLDTGSMYRAFTWQALNDGVDADDQAAIADLIERLDMDVYTDPLDFAIFLDGQDVTSQLHTTQISGAVSGYAKLPAVRTFLTDQMRQIIEARGRIVVEGRDITTVVAPDAEVRVLLVADAERRIARRAAELGDAGTELVTQQVIGRDAADAKVSEFLAPAERVVVIDSTELSLDCLLYTSDAADEEDSVDL
;
A
#
# COMPACT_ATOMS: atom_id res chain seq x y z
N MET A 1 -6.90 26.96 23.17
CA MET A 1 -7.08 26.86 21.71
C MET A 1 -6.34 25.60 21.34
N ALA A 2 -7.01 24.56 20.84
CA ALA A 2 -6.31 23.39 20.33
C ALA A 2 -5.49 23.87 19.12
N GLU A 3 -4.17 23.68 19.13
CA GLU A 3 -3.36 23.79 17.93
C GLU A 3 -3.99 22.83 16.91
N THR A 4 -4.46 23.35 15.80
CA THR A 4 -4.85 22.52 14.66
C THR A 4 -3.56 21.86 14.19
N GLU A 5 -3.40 20.57 14.50
CA GLU A 5 -2.28 19.81 13.98
C GLU A 5 -2.22 19.97 12.46
N GLN A 6 -1.06 20.37 11.95
CA GLN A 6 -0.86 20.60 10.52
C GLN A 6 -1.06 19.28 9.76
N ARG A 7 -1.72 19.35 8.60
CA ARG A 7 -1.86 18.21 7.69
C ARG A 7 -0.48 17.63 7.37
N LEU A 8 -0.36 16.30 7.43
CA LEU A 8 0.86 15.58 7.06
C LEU A 8 0.49 14.25 6.40
N VAL A 9 0.61 14.19 5.09
CA VAL A 9 0.42 12.97 4.30
C VAL A 9 1.77 12.51 3.77
N ILE A 10 2.15 11.29 4.14
CA ILE A 10 3.37 10.63 3.67
C ILE A 10 2.96 9.53 2.70
N ALA A 11 3.32 9.67 1.43
CA ALA A 11 3.01 8.74 0.36
C ALA A 11 4.24 7.87 0.04
N ILE A 12 4.10 6.54 0.14
CA ILE A 12 5.20 5.59 -0.08
C ILE A 12 4.83 4.60 -1.17
N ASP A 13 5.51 4.69 -2.31
CA ASP A 13 5.41 3.71 -3.40
C ASP A 13 6.61 2.76 -3.43
N GLY A 14 6.49 1.70 -4.20
CA GLY A 14 7.60 0.78 -4.48
C GLY A 14 7.18 -0.65 -4.78
N PRO A 15 8.10 -1.49 -5.28
CA PRO A 15 7.83 -2.86 -5.67
C PRO A 15 7.54 -3.79 -4.47
N SER A 16 7.07 -5.01 -4.78
CA SER A 16 6.82 -6.05 -3.77
C SER A 16 8.10 -6.45 -3.05
N GLY A 17 8.08 -6.58 -1.72
CA GLY A 17 9.26 -6.95 -0.92
C GLY A 17 10.29 -5.83 -0.72
N ALA A 18 10.03 -4.58 -1.13
CA ALA A 18 10.91 -3.44 -0.86
C ALA A 18 10.89 -3.00 0.62
N GLY A 19 9.98 -3.52 1.44
CA GLY A 19 9.88 -3.17 2.86
C GLY A 19 8.87 -2.07 3.17
N LYS A 20 8.03 -1.66 2.19
CA LYS A 20 7.05 -0.58 2.36
C LYS A 20 6.20 -0.72 3.63
N SER A 21 5.53 -1.87 3.81
CA SER A 21 4.56 -2.03 4.90
C SER A 21 5.20 -1.91 6.28
N SER A 22 6.38 -2.49 6.45
CA SER A 22 7.12 -2.39 7.72
C SER A 22 7.61 -0.95 7.97
N THR A 23 8.15 -0.29 6.93
CA THR A 23 8.61 1.10 7.02
C THR A 23 7.44 2.04 7.26
N SER A 24 6.36 1.92 6.50
CA SER A 24 5.17 2.79 6.62
C SER A 24 4.51 2.69 7.99
N ARG A 25 4.39 1.47 8.53
CA ARG A 25 3.87 1.26 9.89
C ARG A 25 4.78 1.84 10.95
N GLY A 26 6.11 1.62 10.82
CA GLY A 26 7.07 2.16 11.77
C GLY A 26 7.12 3.69 11.77
N VAL A 27 7.07 4.32 10.60
CA VAL A 27 6.98 5.80 10.47
C VAL A 27 5.66 6.31 11.07
N ALA A 28 4.53 5.64 10.77
CA ALA A 28 3.24 6.03 11.31
C ALA A 28 3.20 5.94 12.85
N ASP A 29 3.74 4.87 13.42
CA ASP A 29 3.83 4.66 14.87
C ASP A 29 4.74 5.70 15.54
N GLN A 30 5.94 5.97 14.99
CA GLN A 30 6.89 6.94 15.55
C GLN A 30 6.38 8.38 15.51
N LEU A 31 5.65 8.76 14.45
CA LEU A 31 5.16 10.13 14.25
C LEU A 31 3.71 10.32 14.70
N ASP A 32 3.10 9.34 15.36
CA ASP A 32 1.69 9.34 15.79
C ASP A 32 0.74 9.68 14.62
N LEU A 33 0.93 8.95 13.50
CA LEU A 33 0.13 9.09 12.30
C LEU A 33 -0.77 7.87 12.09
N HIS A 34 -1.84 8.07 11.34
CA HIS A 34 -2.62 6.96 10.79
C HIS A 34 -1.82 6.18 9.72
N TYR A 35 -2.23 4.97 9.42
CA TYR A 35 -1.61 4.11 8.41
C TYR A 35 -2.65 3.53 7.45
N LEU A 36 -2.34 3.53 6.16
CA LEU A 36 -3.19 2.96 5.11
C LEU A 36 -2.39 2.05 4.17
N ASP A 37 -2.69 0.75 4.17
CA ASP A 37 -2.23 -0.22 3.17
C ASP A 37 -3.25 -0.31 2.03
N THR A 38 -3.00 0.39 0.93
CA THR A 38 -3.90 0.37 -0.23
C THR A 38 -3.90 -0.99 -0.93
N GLY A 39 -2.81 -1.73 -0.87
CA GLY A 39 -2.74 -3.09 -1.40
C GLY A 39 -3.69 -4.05 -0.68
N SER A 40 -3.92 -3.85 0.62
CA SER A 40 -4.91 -4.59 1.39
C SER A 40 -6.35 -4.23 0.99
N MET A 41 -6.64 -2.99 0.62
CA MET A 41 -7.96 -2.61 0.09
C MET A 41 -8.27 -3.31 -1.25
N TYR A 42 -7.30 -3.37 -2.17
CA TYR A 42 -7.46 -4.15 -3.40
C TYR A 42 -7.67 -5.65 -3.13
N ARG A 43 -6.99 -6.20 -2.13
CA ARG A 43 -7.18 -7.60 -1.72
C ARG A 43 -8.55 -7.83 -1.08
N ALA A 44 -9.05 -6.90 -0.29
CA ALA A 44 -10.38 -6.99 0.31
C ALA A 44 -11.47 -6.99 -0.77
N PHE A 45 -11.38 -6.09 -1.76
CA PHE A 45 -12.25 -6.14 -2.94
C PHE A 45 -12.19 -7.50 -3.64
N THR A 46 -10.97 -8.01 -3.88
CA THR A 46 -10.76 -9.30 -4.53
C THR A 46 -11.34 -10.45 -3.72
N TRP A 47 -11.18 -10.42 -2.39
CA TRP A 47 -11.74 -11.42 -1.49
C TRP A 47 -13.26 -11.46 -1.61
N GLN A 48 -13.93 -10.31 -1.58
CA GLN A 48 -15.38 -10.24 -1.74
C GLN A 48 -15.81 -10.74 -3.11
N ALA A 49 -15.14 -10.29 -4.17
CA ALA A 49 -15.47 -10.74 -5.54
C ALA A 49 -15.38 -12.25 -5.70
N LEU A 50 -14.33 -12.89 -5.14
CA LEU A 50 -14.17 -14.34 -5.21
C LEU A 50 -15.22 -15.08 -4.36
N ASN A 51 -15.56 -14.58 -3.18
CA ASN A 51 -16.60 -15.17 -2.33
C ASN A 51 -17.98 -15.13 -2.98
N ASP A 52 -18.28 -14.06 -3.71
CA ASP A 52 -19.55 -13.89 -4.42
C ASP A 52 -19.55 -14.55 -5.80
N GLY A 53 -18.42 -15.14 -6.22
CA GLY A 53 -18.28 -15.75 -7.55
C GLY A 53 -18.31 -14.73 -8.70
N VAL A 54 -17.95 -13.47 -8.45
CA VAL A 54 -17.87 -12.39 -9.45
C VAL A 54 -16.60 -12.54 -10.27
N ASP A 55 -16.73 -12.79 -11.57
CA ASP A 55 -15.60 -12.87 -12.49
C ASP A 55 -15.09 -11.46 -12.84
N ALA A 56 -13.76 -11.30 -12.93
CA ALA A 56 -13.14 -10.03 -13.29
C ALA A 56 -13.52 -9.56 -14.72
N ASP A 57 -13.92 -10.47 -15.60
CA ASP A 57 -14.35 -10.14 -16.96
C ASP A 57 -15.85 -9.77 -17.05
N ASP A 58 -16.63 -9.99 -15.97
CA ASP A 58 -18.04 -9.60 -15.89
C ASP A 58 -18.19 -8.16 -15.36
N GLN A 59 -18.21 -7.21 -16.28
CA GLN A 59 -18.31 -5.79 -15.94
C GLN A 59 -19.60 -5.41 -15.20
N ALA A 60 -20.72 -6.09 -15.48
CA ALA A 60 -22.00 -5.81 -14.82
C ALA A 60 -21.95 -6.29 -13.36
N ALA A 61 -21.47 -7.52 -13.12
CA ALA A 61 -21.31 -8.05 -11.77
C ALA A 61 -20.28 -7.24 -10.94
N ILE A 62 -19.21 -6.72 -11.57
CA ILE A 62 -18.26 -5.82 -10.92
C ILE A 62 -18.93 -4.50 -10.52
N ALA A 63 -19.76 -3.90 -11.38
CA ALA A 63 -20.47 -2.67 -11.06
C ALA A 63 -21.44 -2.88 -9.89
N ASP A 64 -22.23 -3.95 -9.92
CA ASP A 64 -23.15 -4.33 -8.84
C ASP A 64 -22.41 -4.57 -7.51
N LEU A 65 -21.21 -5.19 -7.56
CA LEU A 65 -20.38 -5.38 -6.38
C LEU A 65 -19.91 -4.03 -5.82
N ILE A 66 -19.43 -3.11 -6.66
CA ILE A 66 -18.98 -1.77 -6.24
C ILE A 66 -20.12 -1.00 -5.54
N GLU A 67 -21.35 -1.06 -6.07
CA GLU A 67 -22.49 -0.33 -5.51
C GLU A 67 -22.91 -0.82 -4.12
N ARG A 68 -22.72 -2.10 -3.81
CA ARG A 68 -23.16 -2.71 -2.55
C ARG A 68 -22.05 -2.96 -1.53
N LEU A 69 -20.77 -2.80 -1.93
CA LEU A 69 -19.64 -3.12 -1.05
C LEU A 69 -19.51 -2.08 0.06
N ASP A 70 -19.71 -2.51 1.29
CA ASP A 70 -19.42 -1.74 2.50
C ASP A 70 -18.02 -2.14 3.02
N MET A 71 -17.07 -1.21 2.95
CA MET A 71 -15.67 -1.44 3.33
C MET A 71 -15.24 -0.40 4.37
N ASP A 72 -15.03 -0.86 5.60
CA ASP A 72 -14.43 -0.08 6.66
C ASP A 72 -12.94 -0.38 6.82
N VAL A 73 -12.10 0.66 6.93
CA VAL A 73 -10.65 0.54 7.11
C VAL A 73 -10.24 1.20 8.42
N TYR A 74 -9.69 0.39 9.32
CA TYR A 74 -9.08 0.84 10.57
C TYR A 74 -7.64 1.20 10.30
N THR A 75 -7.26 2.43 10.62
CA THR A 75 -6.00 3.04 10.21
C THR A 75 -4.98 3.19 11.36
N ASP A 76 -5.15 2.45 12.43
CA ASP A 76 -4.14 2.36 13.49
C ASP A 76 -2.93 1.55 12.98
N PRO A 77 -1.69 2.07 13.04
CA PRO A 77 -0.52 1.35 12.56
C PRO A 77 -0.25 0.03 13.31
N LEU A 78 -0.67 -0.07 14.57
CA LEU A 78 -0.50 -1.28 15.39
C LEU A 78 -1.66 -2.25 15.28
N ASP A 79 -2.85 -1.75 14.87
CA ASP A 79 -4.08 -2.55 14.77
C ASP A 79 -4.82 -2.27 13.45
N PHE A 80 -4.08 -2.26 12.34
CA PHE A 80 -4.66 -2.08 11.02
C PHE A 80 -5.56 -3.25 10.65
N ALA A 81 -6.81 -2.94 10.29
CA ALA A 81 -7.79 -3.95 9.92
C ALA A 81 -8.73 -3.47 8.80
N ILE A 82 -9.28 -4.41 8.04
CA ILE A 82 -10.31 -4.18 7.02
C ILE A 82 -11.53 -5.05 7.33
N PHE A 83 -12.68 -4.39 7.37
CA PHE A 83 -13.98 -5.03 7.54
C PHE A 83 -14.77 -4.89 6.24
N LEU A 84 -15.45 -5.97 5.85
CA LEU A 84 -16.42 -5.99 4.75
C LEU A 84 -17.77 -6.42 5.32
N ASP A 85 -18.79 -5.59 5.14
CA ASP A 85 -20.13 -5.83 5.72
C ASP A 85 -20.07 -6.15 7.24
N GLY A 86 -19.18 -5.48 7.96
CA GLY A 86 -18.94 -5.67 9.40
C GLY A 86 -18.13 -6.93 9.77
N GLN A 87 -17.66 -7.72 8.81
CA GLN A 87 -16.81 -8.89 9.04
C GLN A 87 -15.33 -8.51 8.89
N ASP A 88 -14.49 -8.79 9.89
CA ASP A 88 -13.04 -8.69 9.79
C ASP A 88 -12.48 -9.73 8.80
N VAL A 89 -11.87 -9.23 7.70
CA VAL A 89 -11.27 -10.08 6.67
C VAL A 89 -9.74 -9.98 6.64
N THR A 90 -9.14 -9.20 7.53
CA THR A 90 -7.71 -8.84 7.53
C THR A 90 -6.78 -10.03 7.42
N SER A 91 -7.01 -11.07 8.20
CA SER A 91 -6.18 -12.29 8.21
C SER A 91 -6.26 -13.10 6.89
N GLN A 92 -7.28 -12.88 6.08
CA GLN A 92 -7.53 -13.61 4.84
C GLN A 92 -6.91 -12.95 3.62
N LEU A 93 -6.52 -11.66 3.72
CA LEU A 93 -6.10 -10.85 2.58
C LEU A 93 -4.74 -11.28 1.97
N HIS A 94 -3.92 -11.99 2.73
CA HIS A 94 -2.56 -12.38 2.30
C HIS A 94 -2.45 -13.85 1.87
N THR A 95 -3.57 -14.56 1.70
CA THR A 95 -3.58 -15.94 1.20
C THR A 95 -3.04 -16.01 -0.23
N THR A 96 -2.54 -17.19 -0.61
CA THR A 96 -2.04 -17.44 -1.98
C THR A 96 -3.13 -17.23 -3.04
N GLN A 97 -4.37 -17.61 -2.73
CA GLN A 97 -5.51 -17.43 -3.62
C GLN A 97 -5.75 -15.95 -3.92
N ILE A 98 -5.87 -15.11 -2.90
CA ILE A 98 -6.09 -13.68 -3.07
C ILE A 98 -4.89 -13.01 -3.76
N SER A 99 -3.67 -13.37 -3.35
CA SER A 99 -2.45 -12.84 -3.95
C SER A 99 -2.30 -13.17 -5.43
N GLY A 100 -2.82 -14.33 -5.87
CA GLY A 100 -2.83 -14.74 -7.28
C GLY A 100 -3.91 -14.04 -8.11
N ALA A 101 -5.05 -13.67 -7.51
CA ALA A 101 -6.20 -13.10 -8.21
C ALA A 101 -6.19 -11.55 -8.25
N VAL A 102 -5.58 -10.89 -7.26
CA VAL A 102 -5.71 -9.43 -7.04
C VAL A 102 -5.35 -8.58 -8.27
N SER A 103 -4.32 -8.94 -9.02
CA SER A 103 -3.93 -8.18 -10.24
C SER A 103 -4.98 -8.24 -11.34
N GLY A 104 -5.83 -9.28 -11.36
CA GLY A 104 -6.95 -9.41 -12.28
C GLY A 104 -8.03 -8.34 -12.05
N TYR A 105 -8.33 -8.04 -10.79
CA TYR A 105 -9.31 -7.02 -10.41
C TYR A 105 -8.67 -5.61 -10.36
N ALA A 106 -7.44 -5.49 -9.89
CA ALA A 106 -6.74 -4.21 -9.76
C ALA A 106 -6.46 -3.50 -11.11
N LYS A 107 -6.48 -4.22 -12.23
CA LYS A 107 -6.37 -3.62 -13.58
C LYS A 107 -7.66 -2.97 -14.07
N LEU A 108 -8.83 -3.27 -13.46
CA LEU A 108 -10.13 -2.80 -13.91
C LEU A 108 -10.33 -1.32 -13.58
N PRO A 109 -10.63 -0.45 -14.57
CA PRO A 109 -10.77 0.98 -14.32
C PRO A 109 -11.84 1.32 -13.28
N ALA A 110 -12.99 0.62 -13.29
CA ALA A 110 -14.07 0.84 -12.33
C ALA A 110 -13.63 0.55 -10.89
N VAL A 111 -12.91 -0.56 -10.66
CA VAL A 111 -12.37 -0.94 -9.35
C VAL A 111 -11.33 0.09 -8.89
N ARG A 112 -10.43 0.52 -9.79
CA ARG A 112 -9.42 1.54 -9.47
C ARG A 112 -10.06 2.85 -9.08
N THR A 113 -11.03 3.34 -9.83
CA THR A 113 -11.75 4.59 -9.50
C THR A 113 -12.40 4.48 -8.14
N PHE A 114 -13.19 3.43 -7.90
CA PHE A 114 -13.86 3.19 -6.63
C PHE A 114 -12.88 3.19 -5.44
N LEU A 115 -11.82 2.37 -5.51
CA LEU A 115 -10.86 2.27 -4.42
C LEU A 115 -10.02 3.55 -4.25
N THR A 116 -9.65 4.24 -5.33
CA THR A 116 -8.95 5.52 -5.25
C THR A 116 -9.79 6.58 -4.54
N ASP A 117 -11.08 6.63 -4.83
CA ASP A 117 -12.00 7.58 -4.18
C ASP A 117 -12.16 7.26 -2.69
N GLN A 118 -12.26 5.98 -2.30
CA GLN A 118 -12.25 5.56 -0.90
C GLN A 118 -10.95 5.94 -0.18
N MET A 119 -9.79 5.68 -0.79
CA MET A 119 -8.47 6.04 -0.25
C MET A 119 -8.37 7.56 0.00
N ARG A 120 -8.80 8.38 -0.97
CA ARG A 120 -8.80 9.84 -0.84
C ARG A 120 -9.71 10.33 0.29
N GLN A 121 -10.88 9.73 0.44
CA GLN A 121 -11.79 10.04 1.55
C GLN A 121 -11.15 9.73 2.91
N ILE A 122 -10.47 8.58 3.04
CA ILE A 122 -9.74 8.21 4.25
C ILE A 122 -8.62 9.22 4.53
N ILE A 123 -7.80 9.55 3.53
CA ILE A 123 -6.69 10.52 3.65
C ILE A 123 -7.23 11.89 4.12
N GLU A 124 -8.28 12.37 3.51
CA GLU A 124 -8.89 13.66 3.87
C GLU A 124 -9.47 13.65 5.29
N ALA A 125 -10.15 12.56 5.66
CA ALA A 125 -10.75 12.43 6.98
C ALA A 125 -9.73 12.34 8.12
N ARG A 126 -8.54 11.75 7.84
CA ARG A 126 -7.48 11.59 8.85
C ARG A 126 -6.54 12.80 8.90
N GLY A 127 -6.22 13.41 7.76
CA GLY A 127 -5.33 14.58 7.66
C GLY A 127 -3.85 14.31 7.98
N ARG A 128 -3.56 13.38 8.91
CA ARG A 128 -2.22 12.96 9.32
C ARG A 128 -2.08 11.45 9.13
N ILE A 129 -1.41 11.02 8.02
CA ILE A 129 -1.45 9.61 7.61
C ILE A 129 -0.26 9.22 6.73
N VAL A 130 0.25 8.01 6.93
CA VAL A 130 1.17 7.32 6.00
C VAL A 130 0.35 6.41 5.11
N VAL A 131 0.52 6.55 3.80
CA VAL A 131 -0.18 5.75 2.79
C VAL A 131 0.82 5.02 1.92
N GLU A 132 0.69 3.70 1.81
CA GLU A 132 1.56 2.90 0.96
C GLU A 132 0.83 2.23 -0.20
N GLY A 133 1.56 2.07 -1.32
CA GLY A 133 1.02 1.38 -2.50
C GLY A 133 1.94 1.30 -3.70
N ARG A 134 1.38 1.56 -4.89
CA ARG A 134 2.07 1.50 -6.19
C ARG A 134 1.99 2.82 -6.98
N ASP A 135 0.98 3.62 -6.73
CA ASP A 135 0.70 4.85 -7.44
C ASP A 135 0.15 5.94 -6.49
N ILE A 136 0.59 5.85 -5.23
CA ILE A 136 0.17 6.80 -4.20
C ILE A 136 0.72 8.19 -4.53
N THR A 137 2.02 8.26 -4.87
CA THR A 137 2.74 9.51 -5.13
C THR A 137 2.30 10.19 -6.44
N THR A 138 1.56 9.49 -7.32
CA THR A 138 1.20 9.98 -8.65
C THR A 138 -0.31 10.09 -8.89
N VAL A 139 -1.10 9.20 -8.27
CA VAL A 139 -2.54 9.09 -8.51
C VAL A 139 -3.35 9.36 -7.24
N VAL A 140 -3.06 8.66 -6.14
CA VAL A 140 -3.90 8.71 -4.93
C VAL A 140 -3.69 10.02 -4.18
N ALA A 141 -2.44 10.38 -3.87
CA ALA A 141 -2.05 11.58 -3.13
C ALA A 141 -0.85 12.29 -3.80
N PRO A 142 -1.01 12.85 -5.02
CA PRO A 142 0.08 13.51 -5.74
C PRO A 142 0.54 14.82 -5.08
N ASP A 143 -0.26 15.34 -4.17
CA ASP A 143 -0.04 16.55 -3.36
C ASP A 143 0.38 16.24 -1.91
N ALA A 144 0.78 14.99 -1.62
CA ALA A 144 1.29 14.60 -0.31
C ALA A 144 2.55 15.44 0.04
N GLU A 145 2.66 15.85 1.31
CA GLU A 145 3.77 16.66 1.81
C GLU A 145 5.11 15.93 1.67
N VAL A 146 5.11 14.60 1.86
CA VAL A 146 6.27 13.74 1.66
C VAL A 146 5.93 12.64 0.67
N ARG A 147 6.77 12.48 -0.36
CA ARG A 147 6.57 11.44 -1.39
C ARG A 147 7.84 10.63 -1.57
N VAL A 148 7.75 9.33 -1.35
CA VAL A 148 8.88 8.39 -1.35
C VAL A 148 8.63 7.25 -2.34
N LEU A 149 9.67 6.89 -3.09
CA LEU A 149 9.76 5.63 -3.82
C LEU A 149 10.79 4.74 -3.14
N LEU A 150 10.32 3.71 -2.44
CA LEU A 150 11.17 2.74 -1.77
C LEU A 150 11.52 1.60 -2.74
N VAL A 151 12.81 1.44 -3.06
CA VAL A 151 13.30 0.38 -3.96
C VAL A 151 14.22 -0.59 -3.23
N ALA A 152 14.42 -1.77 -3.79
CA ALA A 152 15.43 -2.73 -3.39
C ALA A 152 15.72 -3.70 -4.54
N ASP A 153 16.91 -4.29 -4.55
CA ASP A 153 17.29 -5.32 -5.50
C ASP A 153 16.34 -6.52 -5.49
N ALA A 154 16.12 -7.12 -6.65
CA ALA A 154 15.20 -8.23 -6.81
C ALA A 154 15.52 -9.42 -5.89
N GLU A 155 16.80 -9.75 -5.73
CA GLU A 155 17.25 -10.84 -4.85
C GLU A 155 16.89 -10.58 -3.39
N ARG A 156 17.11 -9.36 -2.91
CA ARG A 156 16.73 -8.95 -1.54
C ARG A 156 15.22 -8.99 -1.31
N ARG A 157 14.45 -8.53 -2.29
CA ARG A 157 12.99 -8.55 -2.22
C ARG A 157 12.42 -9.97 -2.18
N ILE A 158 12.98 -10.88 -2.99
CA ILE A 158 12.63 -12.30 -2.98
C ILE A 158 12.99 -12.92 -1.62
N ALA A 159 14.18 -12.66 -1.10
CA ALA A 159 14.62 -13.18 0.20
C ALA A 159 13.73 -12.71 1.36
N ARG A 160 13.38 -11.41 1.40
CA ARG A 160 12.46 -10.86 2.41
C ARG A 160 11.09 -11.53 2.32
N ARG A 161 10.53 -11.67 1.11
CA ARG A 161 9.23 -12.31 0.92
C ARG A 161 9.25 -13.81 1.28
N ALA A 162 10.35 -14.51 1.01
CA ALA A 162 10.53 -15.90 1.42
C ALA A 162 10.52 -16.02 2.95
N ALA A 163 11.18 -15.13 3.66
CA ALA A 163 11.17 -15.09 5.12
C ALA A 163 9.77 -14.86 5.71
N GLU A 164 8.94 -14.02 5.06
CA GLU A 164 7.56 -13.78 5.46
C GLU A 164 6.64 -14.99 5.25
N LEU A 165 6.88 -15.76 4.17
CA LEU A 165 6.02 -16.90 3.77
C LEU A 165 6.49 -18.24 4.36
N GLY A 166 7.64 -18.28 5.03
CA GLY A 166 8.19 -19.52 5.60
C GLY A 166 8.59 -20.52 4.50
N ASP A 167 8.18 -21.80 4.66
CA ASP A 167 8.55 -22.90 3.76
C ASP A 167 7.92 -22.86 2.34
N ALA A 168 7.39 -21.71 1.91
CA ALA A 168 6.90 -21.58 0.54
C ALA A 168 8.08 -21.72 -0.46
N GLY A 169 7.95 -22.61 -1.43
CA GLY A 169 9.01 -22.88 -2.40
C GLY A 169 9.48 -21.63 -3.16
N THR A 170 10.78 -21.51 -3.40
CA THR A 170 11.44 -20.33 -4.02
C THR A 170 10.78 -19.90 -5.34
N GLU A 171 10.28 -20.84 -6.13
CA GLU A 171 9.62 -20.55 -7.41
C GLU A 171 8.30 -19.81 -7.22
N LEU A 172 7.49 -20.21 -6.25
CA LEU A 172 6.23 -19.53 -5.89
C LEU A 172 6.50 -18.11 -5.38
N VAL A 173 7.51 -17.95 -4.53
CA VAL A 173 7.92 -16.64 -4.01
C VAL A 173 8.39 -15.72 -5.13
N THR A 174 9.21 -16.23 -6.05
CA THR A 174 9.70 -15.47 -7.21
C THR A 174 8.55 -15.02 -8.11
N GLN A 175 7.59 -15.89 -8.39
CA GLN A 175 6.37 -15.53 -9.13
C GLN A 175 5.56 -14.44 -8.43
N GLN A 176 5.41 -14.52 -7.11
CA GLN A 176 4.67 -13.52 -6.33
C GLN A 176 5.36 -12.15 -6.31
N VAL A 177 6.69 -12.10 -6.36
CA VAL A 177 7.46 -10.85 -6.37
C VAL A 177 7.56 -10.29 -7.79
N ILE A 178 8.22 -11.03 -8.68
CA ILE A 178 8.56 -10.53 -10.04
C ILE A 178 7.32 -10.52 -10.94
N GLY A 179 6.51 -11.59 -10.92
CA GLY A 179 5.31 -11.68 -11.75
C GLY A 179 4.27 -10.64 -11.39
N ARG A 180 4.13 -10.34 -10.10
CA ARG A 180 3.23 -9.29 -9.61
C ARG A 180 3.72 -7.91 -10.00
N ASP A 181 5.00 -7.59 -9.79
CA ASP A 181 5.56 -6.31 -10.20
C ASP A 181 5.41 -6.08 -11.71
N ALA A 182 5.62 -7.11 -12.52
CA ALA A 182 5.41 -7.04 -13.97
C ALA A 182 3.92 -6.84 -14.36
N ALA A 183 2.98 -7.37 -13.58
CA ALA A 183 1.55 -7.14 -13.79
C ALA A 183 1.15 -5.73 -13.36
N ASP A 184 1.61 -5.28 -12.19
CA ASP A 184 1.31 -3.97 -11.63
C ASP A 184 1.93 -2.85 -12.50
N ALA A 185 3.14 -3.04 -13.07
CA ALA A 185 3.80 -2.09 -13.96
C ALA A 185 3.06 -1.83 -15.29
N LYS A 186 2.09 -2.67 -15.65
CA LYS A 186 1.23 -2.43 -16.82
C LYS A 186 0.12 -1.39 -16.56
N VAL A 187 -0.19 -1.13 -15.30
CA VAL A 187 -1.30 -0.28 -14.88
C VAL A 187 -0.88 0.90 -14.01
N SER A 188 0.38 0.92 -13.53
CA SER A 188 0.92 2.02 -12.73
C SER A 188 2.43 2.17 -12.94
N GLU A 189 2.92 3.42 -13.01
CA GLU A 189 4.34 3.76 -13.19
C GLU A 189 5.03 3.93 -11.83
N PHE A 190 5.21 2.82 -11.08
CA PHE A 190 5.83 2.84 -9.74
C PHE A 190 7.32 2.47 -9.73
N LEU A 191 7.92 2.24 -10.89
CA LEU A 191 9.34 1.88 -11.01
C LEU A 191 10.23 3.09 -11.33
N ALA A 192 9.64 4.23 -11.70
CA ALA A 192 10.34 5.47 -11.94
C ALA A 192 9.78 6.57 -11.02
N PRO A 193 10.64 7.37 -10.37
CA PRO A 193 10.19 8.45 -9.52
C PRO A 193 9.54 9.55 -10.35
N ALA A 194 8.39 10.05 -9.91
CA ALA A 194 7.83 11.29 -10.41
C ALA A 194 8.63 12.50 -9.90
N GLU A 195 8.34 13.69 -10.41
CA GLU A 195 8.96 14.92 -9.93
C GLU A 195 8.74 15.11 -8.42
N ARG A 196 9.79 15.46 -7.67
CA ARG A 196 9.79 15.65 -6.21
C ARG A 196 9.46 14.39 -5.40
N VAL A 197 9.70 13.22 -5.95
CA VAL A 197 9.64 11.95 -5.20
C VAL A 197 11.06 11.58 -4.78
N VAL A 198 11.28 11.41 -3.49
CA VAL A 198 12.55 10.96 -2.92
C VAL A 198 12.70 9.45 -3.16
N VAL A 199 13.82 9.01 -3.71
CA VAL A 199 14.12 7.59 -3.91
C VAL A 199 14.98 7.09 -2.76
N ILE A 200 14.52 6.06 -2.07
CA ILE A 200 15.29 5.39 -1.01
C ILE A 200 15.57 3.96 -1.44
N ASP A 201 16.84 3.60 -1.54
CA ASP A 201 17.26 2.23 -1.80
C ASP A 201 17.45 1.47 -0.49
N SER A 202 16.56 0.53 -0.23
CA SER A 202 16.53 -0.27 0.99
C SER A 202 17.31 -1.60 0.87
N THR A 203 18.07 -1.82 -0.22
CA THR A 203 18.75 -3.10 -0.50
C THR A 203 19.59 -3.57 0.70
N GLU A 204 20.43 -2.70 1.24
CA GLU A 204 21.33 -3.00 2.35
C GLU A 204 20.86 -2.45 3.71
N LEU A 205 19.68 -1.80 3.76
CA LEU A 205 19.18 -1.18 4.96
C LEU A 205 18.33 -2.15 5.81
N SER A 206 18.54 -2.13 7.12
CA SER A 206 17.60 -2.72 8.07
C SER A 206 16.38 -1.82 8.25
N LEU A 207 15.31 -2.34 8.86
CA LEU A 207 14.14 -1.52 9.19
C LEU A 207 14.51 -0.33 10.09
N ASP A 208 15.32 -0.57 11.12
CA ASP A 208 15.78 0.48 12.04
C ASP A 208 16.57 1.57 11.32
N CYS A 209 17.42 1.20 10.34
CA CYS A 209 18.12 2.19 9.52
C CYS A 209 17.16 3.02 8.65
N LEU A 210 16.12 2.38 8.08
CA LEU A 210 15.11 3.08 7.28
C LEU A 210 14.31 4.09 8.12
N LEU A 211 13.91 3.70 9.33
CA LEU A 211 13.17 4.56 10.25
C LEU A 211 14.04 5.74 10.72
N TYR A 212 15.31 5.49 11.06
CA TYR A 212 16.24 6.56 11.46
C TYR A 212 16.54 7.56 10.32
N THR A 213 16.62 7.09 9.07
CA THR A 213 16.85 7.97 7.90
C THR A 213 15.63 8.87 7.64
N SER A 214 14.44 8.41 7.97
CA SER A 214 13.21 9.21 7.87
C SER A 214 13.16 10.33 8.92
N ASP A 215 13.67 10.06 10.12
CA ASP A 215 13.77 11.03 11.24
C ASP A 215 14.79 12.15 10.95
N ALA A 216 15.93 11.80 10.34
CA ALA A 216 16.99 12.74 10.00
C ALA A 216 16.61 13.74 8.87
N ALA A 217 15.65 13.40 8.04
CA ALA A 217 15.15 14.30 6.99
C ALA A 217 14.34 15.48 7.57
N ASP A 218 13.71 15.30 8.73
CA ASP A 218 12.96 16.37 9.43
C ASP A 218 13.90 17.32 10.21
N GLU A 219 15.11 16.88 10.60
CA GLU A 219 16.05 17.71 11.35
C GLU A 219 16.88 18.65 10.45
N GLU A 220 17.13 18.33 9.19
CA GLU A 220 17.91 19.19 8.28
C GLU A 220 17.16 20.45 7.84
N ASP A 221 15.83 20.48 7.82
CA ASP A 221 15.03 21.68 7.52
C ASP A 221 14.91 22.65 8.72
N SER A 222 15.43 22.30 9.91
CA SER A 222 15.37 23.13 11.11
C SER A 222 16.65 23.94 11.40
N VAL A 223 17.67 23.86 10.56
CA VAL A 223 18.97 24.57 10.76
C VAL A 223 19.29 25.46 9.57
N ASP A 224 18.48 26.49 9.32
CA ASP A 224 18.91 27.72 8.66
C ASP A 224 17.86 28.84 8.82
N LEU A 225 17.95 29.55 9.93
CA LEU A 225 17.51 30.96 10.07
C LEU A 225 18.42 31.70 11.03
#